data_899588a504f046c693a9e11727c6a3e4
#
_entry.id   899588a504f046c693a9e11727c6a3e4
#
_cell.length_a   1.000
_cell.length_b   1.000
_cell.length_c   1.000
_cell.angle_alpha   90.00
_cell.angle_beta   90.00
_cell.angle_gamma   90.00
#
_symmetry.space_group_name_H-M   'P 1'
#
loop_
_entity.id
_entity.type
_entity.pdbx_description
1 polymer ?
#
loop_
_entity_poly.entity_id
_entity_poly.type
_entity_poly.pdbx_seq_one_letter_code
_entity_poly.pdbx_strand_id
1 'polypeptide(L)'
;VKTVPLSGDALNLVNLAGTYCAADKNTDGSRFNILSAIISFSTAVAADQETIERVGIITPYAAQTRLIRAMLKDYYKQNDHHISCATVHQFQGSEADLIVFDAVESYPKAAVGYLMGKEPDSIMRLINVAITRAKGKLITVANDKFWSNLYKGTNHVFYKLLDYIKEGHKVVSNSEKTLLPYIEDVNPGGMMQIYTNEDAAIFMLENDLEKSKGRVVVSLPSSNLRETQGQIIQAIDDAHNRGIDIWMKSNEYSGLSDAWRRYCVGTENATFPLIVIDDEIAWYGLPTATWSF
;
A
#
# COMPACT_ATOMS: atom_id res chain seq x y z
N VAL A 1 12.57 6.28 -21.45
CA VAL A 1 11.31 6.41 -20.66
C VAL A 1 10.19 5.52 -21.20
N LYS A 2 10.24 5.08 -22.45
CA LYS A 2 9.20 4.19 -23.03
C LYS A 2 9.31 2.73 -22.59
N THR A 3 10.43 2.31 -22.03
CA THR A 3 10.72 0.90 -21.78
C THR A 3 10.62 0.51 -20.30
N VAL A 4 11.03 1.35 -19.36
CA VAL A 4 11.16 0.97 -17.94
C VAL A 4 10.55 2.04 -17.02
N PRO A 5 10.04 1.68 -15.82
CA PRO A 5 9.80 0.33 -15.33
C PRO A 5 8.63 -0.34 -15.99
N LEU A 6 7.75 -0.01 -16.61
CA LEU A 6 6.68 -0.68 -17.35
C LEU A 6 6.86 -0.40 -18.85
N SER A 7 7.28 -1.40 -19.61
CA SER A 7 7.49 -1.24 -21.07
C SER A 7 6.20 -0.91 -21.81
N GLY A 8 6.28 -0.07 -22.85
CA GLY A 8 5.18 0.27 -23.74
C GLY A 8 4.70 1.71 -23.59
N ASP A 9 3.53 1.92 -23.04
CA ASP A 9 2.81 3.20 -23.08
C ASP A 9 3.40 4.29 -22.18
N ALA A 10 3.14 5.54 -22.54
CA ALA A 10 3.43 6.70 -21.70
C ALA A 10 2.46 6.81 -20.50
N LEU A 11 1.28 6.24 -20.61
CA LEU A 11 0.29 6.16 -19.53
C LEU A 11 0.16 4.70 -19.05
N ASN A 12 0.24 4.49 -17.75
CA ASN A 12 0.14 3.15 -17.17
C ASN A 12 -0.71 3.20 -15.90
N LEU A 13 -1.42 2.12 -15.63
CA LEU A 13 -2.12 1.88 -14.38
C LEU A 13 -1.55 0.64 -13.69
N VAL A 14 -1.05 0.81 -12.48
CA VAL A 14 -0.82 -0.29 -11.55
C VAL A 14 -2.08 -0.44 -10.71
N ASN A 15 -2.85 -1.47 -11.03
CA ASN A 15 -4.15 -1.72 -10.42
C ASN A 15 -4.01 -2.58 -9.17
N LEU A 16 -4.34 -2.03 -8.01
CA LEU A 16 -4.28 -2.71 -6.72
C LEU A 16 -5.59 -3.42 -6.35
N ALA A 17 -6.56 -3.51 -7.26
CA ALA A 17 -7.79 -4.28 -7.03
C ALA A 17 -7.46 -5.76 -6.79
N GLY A 18 -8.09 -6.36 -5.80
CA GLY A 18 -7.84 -7.75 -5.42
C GLY A 18 -6.62 -7.97 -4.52
N THR A 19 -5.95 -6.89 -4.10
CA THR A 19 -4.86 -6.93 -3.11
C THR A 19 -5.34 -6.46 -1.73
N TYR A 20 -4.53 -6.67 -0.69
CA TYR A 20 -4.75 -6.10 0.64
C TYR A 20 -4.39 -4.60 0.71
N CYS A 21 -4.80 -3.85 -0.30
CA CYS A 21 -4.58 -2.43 -0.42
C CYS A 21 -5.55 -1.65 0.48
N ALA A 22 -5.14 -1.40 1.72
CA ALA A 22 -5.98 -0.72 2.71
C ALA A 22 -5.54 0.72 2.96
N ALA A 23 -6.48 1.66 2.83
CA ALA A 23 -6.25 3.06 3.14
C ALA A 23 -6.62 3.39 4.58
N ASP A 24 -5.77 4.14 5.26
CA ASP A 24 -6.01 4.68 6.60
C ASP A 24 -5.73 6.17 6.69
N LYS A 25 -5.91 6.75 7.86
CA LYS A 25 -5.58 8.14 8.16
C LYS A 25 -4.79 8.24 9.46
N ASN A 26 -3.84 9.15 9.50
CA ASN A 26 -3.14 9.49 10.73
C ASN A 26 -3.99 10.39 11.65
N THR A 27 -3.45 10.76 12.79
CA THR A 27 -4.10 11.65 13.77
C THR A 27 -4.53 13.01 13.20
N ASP A 28 -3.81 13.52 12.20
CA ASP A 28 -4.12 14.78 11.52
C ASP A 28 -5.18 14.61 10.41
N GLY A 29 -5.70 13.40 10.22
CA GLY A 29 -6.69 13.09 9.20
C GLY A 29 -6.11 12.90 7.79
N SER A 30 -4.78 13.01 7.60
CA SER A 30 -4.11 12.77 6.33
C SER A 30 -4.06 11.27 6.03
N ARG A 31 -4.43 10.88 4.80
CA ARG A 31 -4.52 9.47 4.41
C ARG A 31 -3.16 8.90 4.02
N PHE A 32 -3.04 7.59 4.21
CA PHE A 32 -1.92 6.78 3.74
C PHE A 32 -2.38 5.36 3.41
N ASN A 33 -1.56 4.63 2.65
CA ASN A 33 -1.79 3.26 2.23
C ASN A 33 -0.43 2.59 2.08
N ILE A 34 -0.15 1.62 2.93
CA ILE A 34 1.17 1.00 2.99
C ILE A 34 1.49 0.26 1.69
N LEU A 35 0.54 -0.52 1.14
CA LEU A 35 0.81 -1.28 -0.09
C LEU A 35 1.02 -0.35 -1.28
N SER A 36 0.20 0.70 -1.44
CA SER A 36 0.43 1.65 -2.53
C SER A 36 1.74 2.42 -2.37
N ALA A 37 2.16 2.71 -1.12
CA ALA A 37 3.46 3.31 -0.84
C ALA A 37 4.61 2.39 -1.26
N ILE A 38 4.56 1.10 -0.91
CA ILE A 38 5.55 0.09 -1.31
C ILE A 38 5.65 0.00 -2.83
N ILE A 39 4.52 -0.11 -3.52
CA ILE A 39 4.47 -0.20 -4.98
C ILE A 39 5.01 1.08 -5.64
N SER A 40 4.61 2.24 -5.16
CA SER A 40 5.07 3.53 -5.69
C SER A 40 6.57 3.73 -5.46
N PHE A 41 7.06 3.38 -4.27
CA PHE A 41 8.48 3.37 -3.93
C PHE A 41 9.26 2.43 -4.85
N SER A 42 8.84 1.16 -4.96
CA SER A 42 9.53 0.14 -5.76
C SER A 42 9.57 0.52 -7.24
N THR A 43 8.46 1.06 -7.76
CA THR A 43 8.39 1.54 -9.15
C THR A 43 9.36 2.70 -9.41
N ALA A 44 9.46 3.64 -8.46
CA ALA A 44 10.36 4.77 -8.58
C ALA A 44 11.83 4.36 -8.47
N VAL A 45 12.16 3.44 -7.56
CA VAL A 45 13.52 2.91 -7.43
C VAL A 45 13.95 2.14 -8.68
N ALA A 46 13.06 1.30 -9.23
CA ALA A 46 13.33 0.61 -10.49
C ALA A 46 13.60 1.60 -11.64
N ALA A 47 12.86 2.72 -11.69
CA ALA A 47 13.09 3.77 -12.68
C ALA A 47 14.44 4.50 -12.49
N ASP A 48 14.82 4.77 -11.25
CA ASP A 48 16.08 5.43 -10.90
C ASP A 48 17.29 4.54 -11.24
N GLN A 49 17.22 3.25 -10.98
CA GLN A 49 18.24 2.26 -11.33
C GLN A 49 18.46 2.13 -12.85
N GLU A 50 17.44 2.37 -13.65
CA GLU A 50 17.51 2.36 -15.12
C GLU A 50 17.95 3.73 -15.71
N THR A 51 18.61 4.55 -14.93
CA THR A 51 19.19 5.84 -15.36
C THR A 51 18.18 6.88 -15.85
N ILE A 52 16.95 6.89 -15.31
CA ILE A 52 16.01 7.98 -15.53
C ILE A 52 16.46 9.17 -14.68
N GLU A 53 16.81 10.27 -15.32
CA GLU A 53 17.44 11.41 -14.64
C GLU A 53 16.56 12.07 -13.57
N ARG A 54 15.23 12.06 -13.75
CA ARG A 54 14.29 12.66 -12.80
C ARG A 54 13.04 11.81 -12.66
N VAL A 55 12.89 11.25 -11.47
CA VAL A 55 11.71 10.46 -11.09
C VAL A 55 10.93 11.24 -10.03
N GLY A 56 9.64 11.41 -10.24
CA GLY A 56 8.75 12.05 -9.28
C GLY A 56 7.72 11.06 -8.71
N ILE A 57 7.52 11.07 -7.40
CA ILE A 57 6.37 10.43 -6.77
C ILE A 57 5.46 11.55 -6.27
N ILE A 58 4.24 11.57 -6.77
CA ILE A 58 3.23 12.57 -6.42
C ILE A 58 2.06 11.87 -5.74
N THR A 59 1.62 12.38 -4.61
CA THR A 59 0.45 11.90 -3.90
C THR A 59 -0.39 13.06 -3.38
N PRO A 60 -1.71 12.90 -3.21
CA PRO A 60 -2.56 13.93 -2.59
C PRO A 60 -2.24 14.19 -1.13
N TYR A 61 -1.66 13.22 -0.41
CA TYR A 61 -1.65 13.20 1.05
C TYR A 61 -0.26 13.31 1.67
N ALA A 62 -0.12 14.21 2.64
CA ALA A 62 1.14 14.43 3.34
C ALA A 62 1.62 13.21 4.14
N ALA A 63 0.70 12.40 4.72
CA ALA A 63 1.06 11.18 5.42
C ALA A 63 1.71 10.16 4.48
N GLN A 64 1.18 10.00 3.26
CA GLN A 64 1.76 9.13 2.23
C GLN A 64 3.14 9.62 1.80
N THR A 65 3.29 10.92 1.58
CA THR A 65 4.59 11.52 1.25
C THR A 65 5.63 11.25 2.33
N ARG A 66 5.27 11.39 3.61
CA ARG A 66 6.18 11.09 4.73
C ARG A 66 6.59 9.63 4.76
N LEU A 67 5.63 8.71 4.56
CA LEU A 67 5.90 7.28 4.52
C LEU A 67 6.88 6.93 3.41
N ILE A 68 6.63 7.36 2.18
CA ILE A 68 7.50 7.07 1.04
C ILE A 68 8.88 7.71 1.21
N ARG A 69 8.97 8.94 1.74
CA ARG A 69 10.26 9.58 2.03
C ARG A 69 11.06 8.82 3.08
N ALA A 70 10.41 8.26 4.11
CA ALA A 70 11.09 7.41 5.08
C ALA A 70 11.67 6.16 4.40
N MET A 71 10.89 5.48 3.55
CA MET A 71 11.37 4.33 2.79
C MET A 71 12.55 4.68 1.88
N LEU A 72 12.51 5.81 1.15
CA LEU A 72 13.61 6.27 0.33
C LEU A 72 14.87 6.55 1.16
N LYS A 73 14.73 7.20 2.32
CA LYS A 73 15.83 7.47 3.25
C LYS A 73 16.47 6.19 3.79
N ASP A 74 15.65 5.19 4.12
CA ASP A 74 16.15 3.92 4.64
C ASP A 74 16.87 3.09 3.57
N TYR A 75 16.35 3.14 2.34
CA TYR A 75 16.94 2.44 1.20
C TYR A 75 18.23 3.11 0.72
N TYR A 76 18.18 4.43 0.46
CA TYR A 76 19.33 5.22 -0.01
C TYR A 76 20.05 5.86 1.17
N LYS A 77 20.99 5.14 1.78
CA LYS A 77 21.73 5.59 2.98
C LYS A 77 22.48 6.94 2.80
N GLN A 78 22.76 7.34 1.57
CA GLN A 78 23.56 8.56 1.24
C GLN A 78 22.79 9.60 0.41
N ASN A 79 21.46 9.50 0.29
CA ASN A 79 20.64 10.36 -0.58
C ASN A 79 21.12 10.43 -2.06
N ASP A 80 21.81 9.42 -2.53
CA ASP A 80 22.32 9.33 -3.91
C ASP A 80 21.24 8.73 -4.82
N HIS A 81 20.20 9.52 -5.06
CA HIS A 81 19.09 9.15 -5.96
C HIS A 81 18.45 10.37 -6.62
N HIS A 82 17.82 10.16 -7.77
CA HIS A 82 17.15 11.19 -8.56
C HIS A 82 15.62 11.21 -8.32
N ILE A 83 15.15 10.57 -7.24
CA ILE A 83 13.73 10.47 -6.89
C ILE A 83 13.32 11.63 -6.00
N SER A 84 12.32 12.38 -6.42
CA SER A 84 11.62 13.36 -5.59
C SER A 84 10.24 12.85 -5.19
N CYS A 85 9.89 12.94 -3.92
CA CYS A 85 8.55 12.57 -3.42
C CYS A 85 7.89 13.78 -2.76
N ALA A 86 6.71 14.16 -3.21
CA ALA A 86 6.02 15.33 -2.72
C ALA A 86 4.49 15.23 -2.85
N THR A 87 3.77 16.07 -2.08
CA THR A 87 2.36 16.27 -2.35
C THR A 87 2.17 17.04 -3.66
N VAL A 88 0.99 16.94 -4.25
CA VAL A 88 0.65 17.66 -5.49
C VAL A 88 0.95 19.15 -5.38
N HIS A 89 0.62 19.77 -4.24
CA HIS A 89 0.88 21.20 -4.02
C HIS A 89 2.38 21.54 -3.95
N GLN A 90 3.17 20.68 -3.33
CA GLN A 90 4.62 20.86 -3.21
C GLN A 90 5.36 20.59 -4.54
N PHE A 91 4.78 19.75 -5.40
CA PHE A 91 5.38 19.42 -6.71
C PHE A 91 5.08 20.48 -7.78
N GLN A 92 4.27 21.47 -7.45
CA GLN A 92 3.90 22.53 -8.37
C GLN A 92 5.15 23.32 -8.83
N GLY A 93 5.33 23.46 -10.13
CA GLY A 93 6.53 24.09 -10.72
C GLY A 93 7.67 23.15 -11.03
N SER A 94 7.67 21.93 -10.53
CA SER A 94 8.66 20.89 -10.87
C SER A 94 8.18 20.01 -12.03
N GLU A 95 9.10 19.37 -12.72
CA GLU A 95 8.83 18.41 -13.79
C GLU A 95 9.75 17.19 -13.62
N ALA A 96 9.31 16.02 -14.06
CA ALA A 96 10.11 14.81 -14.06
C ALA A 96 9.91 14.01 -15.36
N ASP A 97 10.89 13.19 -15.70
CA ASP A 97 10.82 12.36 -16.89
C ASP A 97 9.81 11.21 -16.70
N LEU A 98 9.72 10.73 -15.47
CA LEU A 98 8.72 9.76 -15.04
C LEU A 98 8.03 10.25 -13.76
N ILE A 99 6.70 10.17 -13.74
CA ILE A 99 5.88 10.42 -12.55
C ILE A 99 5.17 9.15 -12.14
N VAL A 100 5.28 8.79 -10.87
CA VAL A 100 4.41 7.84 -10.19
C VAL A 100 3.35 8.64 -9.42
N PHE A 101 2.11 8.54 -9.84
CA PHE A 101 0.98 9.16 -9.13
C PHE A 101 0.31 8.12 -8.22
N ASP A 102 0.50 8.26 -6.92
CA ASP A 102 -0.09 7.40 -5.91
C ASP A 102 -1.41 7.99 -5.41
N ALA A 103 -2.53 7.36 -5.79
CA ALA A 103 -3.87 7.83 -5.43
C ALA A 103 -4.24 7.54 -3.97
N VAL A 104 -3.58 6.60 -3.32
CA VAL A 104 -3.76 6.22 -1.90
C VAL A 104 -5.11 5.58 -1.57
N GLU A 105 -6.18 6.10 -2.11
CA GLU A 105 -7.56 5.79 -1.76
C GLU A 105 -7.94 4.33 -2.00
N SER A 106 -8.49 3.70 -0.96
CA SER A 106 -8.94 2.30 -1.01
C SER A 106 -9.84 1.97 0.16
N TYR A 107 -10.34 0.74 0.20
CA TYR A 107 -11.03 0.18 1.34
C TYR A 107 -10.14 0.20 2.60
N PRO A 108 -10.69 0.15 3.82
CA PRO A 108 -12.12 0.06 4.17
C PRO A 108 -12.84 1.40 4.16
N LYS A 109 -12.24 2.45 3.61
CA LYS A 109 -12.89 3.77 3.57
C LYS A 109 -14.14 3.72 2.66
N ALA A 110 -15.27 4.18 3.18
CA ALA A 110 -16.53 4.21 2.42
C ALA A 110 -16.58 5.34 1.38
N ALA A 111 -15.67 6.31 1.46
CA ALA A 111 -15.59 7.46 0.55
C ALA A 111 -14.14 7.92 0.40
N VAL A 112 -13.84 8.61 -0.69
CA VAL A 112 -12.54 9.26 -0.89
C VAL A 112 -12.35 10.43 0.08
N GLY A 113 -11.10 10.78 0.37
CA GLY A 113 -10.79 11.94 1.19
C GLY A 113 -11.09 13.26 0.50
N TYR A 114 -11.11 14.32 1.31
CA TYR A 114 -11.48 15.67 0.87
C TYR A 114 -10.77 16.11 -0.41
N LEU A 115 -9.46 15.85 -0.52
CA LEU A 115 -8.65 16.28 -1.67
C LEU A 115 -9.01 15.58 -2.98
N MET A 116 -9.58 14.38 -2.92
CA MET A 116 -9.91 13.57 -4.09
C MET A 116 -11.42 13.47 -4.34
N GLY A 117 -12.28 14.05 -3.47
CA GLY A 117 -13.72 13.81 -3.53
C GLY A 117 -14.63 15.03 -3.59
N LYS A 118 -14.17 16.23 -3.20
CA LYS A 118 -15.12 17.28 -2.84
C LYS A 118 -15.54 18.23 -3.97
N GLU A 119 -14.67 18.61 -4.87
CA GLU A 119 -15.04 19.55 -5.94
C GLU A 119 -14.37 19.22 -7.25
N PRO A 120 -15.13 19.16 -8.37
CA PRO A 120 -14.59 18.83 -9.67
C PRO A 120 -13.37 19.68 -10.05
N ASP A 121 -13.40 20.98 -9.80
CA ASP A 121 -12.33 21.91 -10.14
C ASP A 121 -11.06 21.68 -9.31
N SER A 122 -11.19 21.36 -8.03
CA SER A 122 -10.05 21.05 -7.16
C SER A 122 -9.38 19.76 -7.55
N ILE A 123 -10.18 18.72 -7.84
CA ILE A 123 -9.69 17.42 -8.31
C ILE A 123 -9.04 17.58 -9.69
N MET A 124 -9.66 18.32 -10.58
CA MET A 124 -9.13 18.59 -11.92
C MET A 124 -7.76 19.27 -11.86
N ARG A 125 -7.60 20.29 -11.01
CA ARG A 125 -6.30 20.96 -10.82
C ARG A 125 -5.25 19.98 -10.30
N LEU A 126 -5.61 19.15 -9.32
CA LEU A 126 -4.72 18.16 -8.72
C LEU A 126 -4.27 17.12 -9.75
N ILE A 127 -5.20 16.57 -10.53
CA ILE A 127 -4.91 15.60 -11.58
C ILE A 127 -4.11 16.25 -12.72
N ASN A 128 -4.48 17.46 -13.13
CA ASN A 128 -3.74 18.20 -14.15
C ASN A 128 -2.28 18.44 -13.75
N VAL A 129 -2.02 18.83 -12.50
CA VAL A 129 -0.65 18.96 -12.02
C VAL A 129 0.09 17.63 -12.14
N ALA A 130 -0.49 16.52 -11.68
CA ALA A 130 0.15 15.21 -11.75
C ALA A 130 0.48 14.80 -13.21
N ILE A 131 -0.51 14.93 -14.13
CA ILE A 131 -0.33 14.55 -15.53
C ILE A 131 0.67 15.45 -16.26
N THR A 132 0.55 16.77 -16.08
CA THR A 132 1.36 17.75 -16.84
C THR A 132 2.81 17.83 -16.34
N ARG A 133 3.16 17.23 -15.21
CA ARG A 133 4.53 17.17 -14.70
C ARG A 133 5.32 16.00 -15.28
N ALA A 134 4.68 15.03 -15.89
CA ALA A 134 5.33 13.89 -16.55
C ALA A 134 5.77 14.27 -17.97
N LYS A 135 7.07 14.33 -18.24
CA LYS A 135 7.60 14.59 -19.59
C LYS A 135 7.55 13.38 -20.50
N GLY A 136 7.69 12.19 -19.95
CA GLY A 136 7.79 10.95 -20.72
C GLY A 136 6.82 9.87 -20.31
N LYS A 137 6.63 9.65 -19.02
CA LYS A 137 5.79 8.56 -18.52
C LYS A 137 5.03 8.94 -17.24
N LEU A 138 3.76 8.59 -17.21
CA LEU A 138 2.92 8.61 -16.01
C LEU A 138 2.52 7.19 -15.64
N ILE A 139 2.80 6.79 -14.40
CA ILE A 139 2.36 5.54 -13.80
C ILE A 139 1.40 5.90 -12.68
N THR A 140 0.13 5.51 -12.82
CA THR A 140 -0.89 5.70 -11.79
C THR A 140 -0.99 4.45 -10.94
N VAL A 141 -0.89 4.58 -9.62
CA VAL A 141 -1.08 3.50 -8.66
C VAL A 141 -2.43 3.70 -7.96
N ALA A 142 -3.38 2.80 -8.18
CA ALA A 142 -4.74 2.95 -7.66
C ALA A 142 -5.48 1.61 -7.51
N ASN A 143 -6.45 1.53 -6.60
CA ASN A 143 -7.42 0.44 -6.52
C ASN A 143 -8.62 0.77 -7.42
N ASP A 144 -8.60 0.32 -8.66
CA ASP A 144 -9.67 0.60 -9.65
C ASP A 144 -11.05 0.14 -9.17
N LYS A 145 -11.14 -1.00 -8.49
CA LYS A 145 -12.42 -1.49 -7.98
C LYS A 145 -13.06 -0.55 -6.96
N PHE A 146 -12.24 0.03 -6.07
CA PHE A 146 -12.69 1.04 -5.13
C PHE A 146 -13.25 2.28 -5.84
N TRP A 147 -12.53 2.80 -6.83
CA TRP A 147 -12.94 3.95 -7.61
C TRP A 147 -14.19 3.68 -8.47
N SER A 148 -14.25 2.51 -9.10
CA SER A 148 -15.40 2.07 -9.87
C SER A 148 -16.66 1.93 -9.02
N ASN A 149 -16.55 1.38 -7.82
CA ASN A 149 -17.71 1.24 -6.94
C ASN A 149 -18.30 2.58 -6.49
N LEU A 150 -17.46 3.61 -6.37
CA LEU A 150 -17.90 4.93 -5.95
C LEU A 150 -18.37 5.83 -7.11
N TYR A 151 -17.73 5.72 -8.28
CA TYR A 151 -17.86 6.74 -9.32
C TYR A 151 -18.23 6.21 -10.71
N LYS A 152 -18.49 4.91 -10.88
CA LYS A 152 -18.94 4.37 -12.16
C LYS A 152 -20.19 5.08 -12.64
N GLY A 153 -20.16 5.56 -13.88
CA GLY A 153 -21.26 6.31 -14.48
C GLY A 153 -21.35 7.78 -14.07
N THR A 154 -20.37 8.28 -13.29
CA THR A 154 -20.30 9.70 -12.92
C THR A 154 -19.28 10.47 -13.75
N ASN A 155 -19.24 11.79 -13.57
CA ASN A 155 -18.25 12.67 -14.19
C ASN A 155 -16.99 12.89 -13.34
N HIS A 156 -16.68 12.02 -12.40
CA HIS A 156 -15.50 12.16 -11.55
C HIS A 156 -14.19 12.08 -12.36
N VAL A 157 -13.39 13.15 -12.31
CA VAL A 157 -12.23 13.34 -13.22
C VAL A 157 -11.20 12.23 -13.08
N PHE A 158 -10.85 11.83 -11.84
CA PHE A 158 -9.87 10.78 -11.63
C PHE A 158 -10.40 9.41 -12.10
N TYR A 159 -11.68 9.12 -11.88
CA TYR A 159 -12.29 7.89 -12.40
C TYR A 159 -12.24 7.84 -13.94
N LYS A 160 -12.53 8.96 -14.61
CA LYS A 160 -12.40 9.05 -16.08
C LYS A 160 -10.97 8.85 -16.57
N LEU A 161 -9.96 9.32 -15.82
CA LEU A 161 -8.56 9.03 -16.13
C LEU A 161 -8.27 7.53 -16.05
N LEU A 162 -8.74 6.85 -15.01
CA LEU A 162 -8.58 5.40 -14.87
C LEU A 162 -9.25 4.64 -16.01
N ASP A 163 -10.48 5.01 -16.37
CA ASP A 163 -11.20 4.40 -17.49
C ASP A 163 -10.45 4.62 -18.81
N TYR A 164 -9.98 5.84 -19.08
CA TYR A 164 -9.19 6.13 -20.26
C TYR A 164 -7.92 5.28 -20.37
N ILE A 165 -7.20 5.11 -19.23
CA ILE A 165 -6.01 4.24 -19.22
C ILE A 165 -6.41 2.79 -19.49
N LYS A 166 -7.50 2.29 -18.91
CA LYS A 166 -7.95 0.90 -19.10
C LYS A 166 -8.37 0.60 -20.53
N GLU A 167 -8.94 1.56 -21.24
CA GLU A 167 -9.45 1.37 -22.61
C GLU A 167 -8.34 1.31 -23.66
N GLY A 168 -7.21 1.97 -23.46
CA GLY A 168 -6.22 2.11 -24.53
C GLY A 168 -4.76 2.00 -24.11
N HIS A 169 -4.47 1.79 -22.82
CA HIS A 169 -3.09 1.83 -22.31
C HIS A 169 -2.76 0.63 -21.42
N LYS A 170 -1.53 0.59 -20.92
CA LYS A 170 -1.06 -0.55 -20.14
C LYS A 170 -1.66 -0.56 -18.73
N VAL A 171 -2.28 -1.70 -18.39
CA VAL A 171 -2.73 -2.01 -17.04
C VAL A 171 -1.93 -3.19 -16.51
N VAL A 172 -1.35 -3.03 -15.33
CA VAL A 172 -0.69 -4.08 -14.57
C VAL A 172 -1.55 -4.39 -13.36
N SER A 173 -1.97 -5.63 -13.21
CA SER A 173 -2.81 -6.08 -12.10
C SER A 173 -2.05 -7.07 -11.20
N ASN A 174 -2.59 -7.32 -10.01
CA ASN A 174 -2.01 -8.27 -9.07
C ASN A 174 -1.97 -9.72 -9.60
N SER A 175 -2.85 -10.07 -10.54
CA SER A 175 -2.85 -11.36 -11.22
C SER A 175 -1.67 -11.53 -12.18
N GLU A 176 -1.07 -10.44 -12.62
CA GLU A 176 0.12 -10.45 -13.46
C GLU A 176 1.37 -10.47 -12.57
N LYS A 177 2.21 -11.46 -12.72
CA LYS A 177 3.51 -11.60 -12.02
C LYS A 177 4.47 -10.41 -12.23
N THR A 178 4.01 -9.38 -12.93
CA THR A 178 4.76 -8.16 -13.27
C THR A 178 4.94 -7.18 -12.12
N LEU A 179 4.12 -7.25 -11.06
CA LEU A 179 4.33 -6.39 -9.87
C LEU A 179 5.43 -6.94 -8.94
N LEU A 180 5.58 -8.26 -8.89
CA LEU A 180 6.54 -8.94 -8.02
C LEU A 180 8.00 -8.64 -8.37
N PRO A 181 8.43 -8.65 -9.65
CA PRO A 181 9.81 -8.36 -10.01
C PRO A 181 10.29 -6.98 -9.53
N TYR A 182 9.41 -5.97 -9.57
CA TYR A 182 9.80 -4.63 -9.11
C TYR A 182 10.06 -4.55 -7.60
N ILE A 183 9.41 -5.42 -6.83
CA ILE A 183 9.60 -5.49 -5.38
C ILE A 183 10.78 -6.41 -5.06
N GLU A 184 10.93 -7.51 -5.78
CA GLU A 184 12.06 -8.42 -5.64
C GLU A 184 13.39 -7.75 -6.03
N ASP A 185 13.41 -7.01 -7.13
CA ASP A 185 14.59 -6.27 -7.60
C ASP A 185 15.01 -5.13 -6.65
N VAL A 186 14.05 -4.57 -5.92
CA VAL A 186 14.27 -3.48 -4.94
C VAL A 186 14.58 -4.03 -3.55
N ASN A 187 14.69 -5.34 -3.37
CA ASN A 187 14.89 -6.00 -2.08
C ASN A 187 16.35 -6.41 -1.81
N PRO A 188 17.30 -5.48 -1.62
CA PRO A 188 18.68 -5.81 -1.32
C PRO A 188 18.76 -6.47 0.06
N GLY A 189 19.11 -7.73 0.07
CA GLY A 189 19.33 -8.50 1.29
C GLY A 189 18.06 -9.07 1.95
N GLY A 190 16.95 -9.16 1.23
CA GLY A 190 15.76 -9.85 1.71
C GLY A 190 14.94 -9.08 2.75
N MET A 191 15.04 -7.74 2.77
CA MET A 191 14.30 -6.91 3.72
C MET A 191 12.79 -6.87 3.48
N MET A 192 12.34 -7.19 2.25
CA MET A 192 10.92 -7.23 1.90
C MET A 192 10.63 -8.48 1.10
N GLN A 193 9.60 -9.22 1.49
CA GLN A 193 9.15 -10.42 0.78
C GLN A 193 7.65 -10.33 0.49
N ILE A 194 7.23 -10.83 -0.65
CA ILE A 194 5.81 -10.91 -1.01
C ILE A 194 5.44 -12.36 -1.21
N TYR A 195 4.42 -12.77 -0.50
CA TYR A 195 3.84 -14.10 -0.60
C TYR A 195 2.53 -14.02 -1.38
N THR A 196 2.44 -14.72 -2.50
CA THR A 196 1.22 -14.86 -3.32
C THR A 196 0.46 -16.14 -3.01
N ASN A 197 1.07 -17.07 -2.26
CA ASN A 197 0.48 -18.31 -1.80
C ASN A 197 0.20 -18.19 -0.30
N GLU A 198 -1.06 -18.45 0.11
CA GLU A 198 -1.52 -18.32 1.49
C GLU A 198 -0.80 -19.31 2.42
N ASP A 199 -0.64 -20.56 2.01
CA ASP A 199 0.01 -21.59 2.83
C ASP A 199 1.49 -21.27 3.07
N ALA A 200 2.17 -20.78 2.04
CA ALA A 200 3.57 -20.33 2.18
C ALA A 200 3.68 -19.12 3.12
N ALA A 201 2.75 -18.17 3.04
CA ALA A 201 2.72 -17.01 3.93
C ALA A 201 2.49 -17.42 5.39
N ILE A 202 1.52 -18.31 5.64
CA ILE A 202 1.23 -18.82 6.99
C ILE A 202 2.46 -19.55 7.55
N PHE A 203 3.05 -20.46 6.78
CA PHE A 203 4.23 -21.21 7.22
C PHE A 203 5.40 -20.28 7.60
N MET A 204 5.65 -19.23 6.83
CA MET A 204 6.72 -18.28 7.14
C MET A 204 6.39 -17.40 8.33
N LEU A 205 5.11 -16.99 8.50
CA LEU A 205 4.67 -16.27 9.69
C LEU A 205 4.81 -17.11 10.95
N GLU A 206 4.43 -18.41 10.90
CA GLU A 206 4.62 -19.34 12.02
C GLU A 206 6.10 -19.45 12.40
N ASN A 207 7.01 -19.57 11.43
CA ASN A 207 8.45 -19.59 11.68
C ASN A 207 8.97 -18.28 12.32
N ASP A 208 8.45 -17.14 11.91
CA ASP A 208 8.84 -15.86 12.48
C ASP A 208 8.30 -15.71 13.91
N LEU A 209 7.05 -16.12 14.15
CA LEU A 209 6.47 -16.17 15.49
C LEU A 209 7.22 -17.14 16.41
N GLU A 210 7.63 -18.31 15.92
CA GLU A 210 8.42 -19.29 16.69
C GLU A 210 9.75 -18.70 17.16
N LYS A 211 10.38 -17.83 16.37
CA LYS A 211 11.66 -17.17 16.68
C LYS A 211 11.51 -15.92 17.53
N SER A 212 10.29 -15.47 17.81
CA SER A 212 10.05 -14.26 18.61
C SER A 212 10.63 -14.36 20.01
N LYS A 213 11.15 -13.22 20.52
CA LYS A 213 11.89 -13.14 21.79
C LYS A 213 11.32 -12.14 22.78
N GLY A 214 10.61 -11.13 22.31
CA GLY A 214 10.14 -10.01 23.11
C GLY A 214 8.62 -9.85 23.08
N ARG A 215 8.09 -9.28 22.02
CA ARG A 215 6.65 -9.01 21.92
C ARG A 215 6.12 -9.21 20.52
N VAL A 216 4.81 -9.50 20.45
CA VAL A 216 4.05 -9.55 19.20
C VAL A 216 2.85 -8.60 19.29
N VAL A 217 2.74 -7.71 18.34
CA VAL A 217 1.61 -6.76 18.22
C VAL A 217 0.78 -7.15 17.01
N VAL A 218 -0.51 -7.36 17.24
CA VAL A 218 -1.47 -7.79 16.21
C VAL A 218 -2.53 -6.72 16.01
N SER A 219 -2.76 -6.31 14.77
CA SER A 219 -3.87 -5.44 14.37
C SER A 219 -4.85 -6.21 13.49
N LEU A 220 -6.11 -6.31 13.93
CA LEU A 220 -7.19 -6.96 13.21
C LEU A 220 -8.34 -5.98 12.95
N PRO A 221 -8.50 -5.49 11.71
CA PRO A 221 -9.51 -4.47 11.41
C PRO A 221 -10.94 -5.02 11.38
N SER A 222 -11.11 -6.33 11.16
CA SER A 222 -12.42 -6.99 11.07
C SER A 222 -12.41 -8.34 11.78
N SER A 223 -13.58 -8.70 12.33
CA SER A 223 -13.81 -9.98 13.00
C SER A 223 -14.15 -11.14 12.06
N ASN A 224 -14.33 -10.87 10.76
CA ASN A 224 -14.61 -11.92 9.78
C ASN A 224 -13.35 -12.71 9.45
N LEU A 225 -13.06 -13.64 10.31
CA LEU A 225 -11.86 -14.46 10.28
C LEU A 225 -12.13 -15.73 9.45
N ARG A 226 -11.20 -16.15 8.58
CA ARG A 226 -11.26 -17.41 7.82
C ARG A 226 -10.74 -18.59 8.65
N GLU A 227 -11.01 -19.82 8.19
CA GLU A 227 -10.57 -21.07 8.85
C GLU A 227 -9.05 -21.18 9.07
N THR A 228 -8.24 -20.62 8.17
CA THR A 228 -6.76 -20.58 8.25
C THR A 228 -6.21 -19.85 9.47
N GLN A 229 -7.06 -19.18 10.23
CA GLN A 229 -6.66 -18.44 11.43
C GLN A 229 -6.43 -19.31 12.63
N GLY A 230 -6.95 -20.53 12.64
CA GLY A 230 -6.68 -21.49 13.70
C GLY A 230 -5.17 -21.72 13.88
N GLN A 231 -4.43 -21.81 12.78
CA GLN A 231 -2.98 -22.00 12.80
C GLN A 231 -2.25 -20.76 13.33
N ILE A 232 -2.63 -19.56 12.86
CA ILE A 232 -2.02 -18.31 13.34
C ILE A 232 -2.32 -18.07 14.82
N ILE A 233 -3.55 -18.36 15.28
CA ILE A 233 -3.90 -18.28 16.70
C ILE A 233 -3.04 -19.25 17.51
N GLN A 234 -2.89 -20.47 17.04
CA GLN A 234 -2.07 -21.47 17.72
C GLN A 234 -0.61 -21.02 17.83
N ALA A 235 -0.04 -20.49 16.75
CA ALA A 235 1.32 -19.97 16.75
C ALA A 235 1.51 -18.77 17.74
N ILE A 236 0.49 -17.90 17.84
CA ILE A 236 0.47 -16.81 18.83
C ILE A 236 0.31 -17.36 20.26
N ASP A 237 -0.55 -18.36 20.49
CA ASP A 237 -0.69 -19.02 21.77
C ASP A 237 0.63 -19.69 22.19
N ASP A 238 1.31 -20.36 21.27
CA ASP A 238 2.60 -20.98 21.52
C ASP A 238 3.69 -19.94 21.86
N ALA A 239 3.68 -18.80 21.17
CA ALA A 239 4.55 -17.67 21.51
C ALA A 239 4.24 -17.15 22.93
N HIS A 240 2.97 -16.96 23.26
CA HIS A 240 2.56 -16.53 24.61
C HIS A 240 3.00 -17.56 25.69
N ASN A 241 2.83 -18.84 25.44
CA ASN A 241 3.26 -19.90 26.37
C ASN A 241 4.77 -19.96 26.59
N ARG A 242 5.55 -19.45 25.63
CA ARG A 242 7.01 -19.24 25.78
C ARG A 242 7.36 -17.96 26.56
N GLY A 243 6.37 -17.15 26.95
CA GLY A 243 6.56 -15.91 27.69
C GLY A 243 6.66 -14.65 26.82
N ILE A 244 6.31 -14.74 25.55
CA ILE A 244 6.24 -13.58 24.66
C ILE A 244 5.02 -12.73 25.02
N ASP A 245 5.20 -11.42 25.08
CA ASP A 245 4.14 -10.47 25.37
C ASP A 245 3.27 -10.24 24.11
N ILE A 246 1.99 -10.57 24.19
CA ILE A 246 1.04 -10.49 23.06
C ILE A 246 0.09 -9.34 23.27
N TRP A 247 0.08 -8.39 22.35
CA TRP A 247 -0.85 -7.25 22.32
C TRP A 247 -1.66 -7.25 21.05
N MET A 248 -2.99 -7.16 21.18
CA MET A 248 -3.87 -7.10 20.03
C MET A 248 -4.77 -5.88 20.06
N LYS A 249 -5.05 -5.33 18.88
CA LYS A 249 -6.09 -4.32 18.63
C LYS A 249 -7.08 -4.84 17.60
N SER A 250 -8.36 -4.56 17.83
CA SER A 250 -9.43 -4.84 16.86
C SER A 250 -10.46 -3.73 16.88
N ASN A 251 -11.12 -3.47 15.75
CA ASN A 251 -12.24 -2.52 15.70
C ASN A 251 -13.52 -3.09 16.34
N GLU A 252 -13.65 -4.40 16.43
CA GLU A 252 -14.85 -5.08 16.87
C GLU A 252 -14.53 -6.18 17.89
N TYR A 253 -14.56 -5.84 19.18
CA TYR A 253 -14.31 -6.81 20.25
C TYR A 253 -15.35 -7.92 20.29
N SER A 254 -16.63 -7.59 20.08
CA SER A 254 -17.73 -8.55 20.14
C SER A 254 -17.66 -9.63 19.06
N GLY A 255 -17.09 -9.31 17.92
CA GLY A 255 -16.91 -10.25 16.80
C GLY A 255 -15.68 -11.13 16.90
N LEU A 256 -14.78 -10.88 17.85
CA LEU A 256 -13.60 -11.73 18.05
C LEU A 256 -13.97 -13.06 18.70
N SER A 257 -13.32 -14.14 18.28
CA SER A 257 -13.38 -15.42 19.00
C SER A 257 -12.78 -15.29 20.41
N ASP A 258 -13.14 -16.19 21.31
CA ASP A 258 -12.58 -16.19 22.67
C ASP A 258 -11.06 -16.35 22.66
N ALA A 259 -10.51 -17.06 21.68
CA ALA A 259 -9.07 -17.21 21.49
C ALA A 259 -8.38 -15.86 21.24
N TRP A 260 -8.96 -15.00 20.41
CA TRP A 260 -8.42 -13.68 20.12
C TRP A 260 -8.70 -12.65 21.23
N ARG A 261 -9.86 -12.73 21.90
CA ARG A 261 -10.26 -11.76 22.95
C ARG A 261 -9.26 -11.69 24.11
N ARG A 262 -8.63 -12.81 24.44
CA ARG A 262 -7.66 -12.88 25.56
C ARG A 262 -6.45 -11.95 25.36
N TYR A 263 -6.11 -11.64 24.12
CA TYR A 263 -4.99 -10.75 23.78
C TYR A 263 -5.40 -9.32 23.46
N CYS A 264 -6.72 -9.04 23.43
CA CYS A 264 -7.22 -7.74 23.01
C CYS A 264 -7.02 -6.69 24.09
N VAL A 265 -6.11 -5.73 23.84
CA VAL A 265 -5.80 -4.60 24.74
C VAL A 265 -6.50 -3.31 24.33
N GLY A 266 -7.18 -3.28 23.17
CA GLY A 266 -7.92 -2.11 22.69
C GLY A 266 -8.75 -2.40 21.46
N THR A 267 -9.82 -1.63 21.32
CA THR A 267 -10.79 -1.75 20.21
C THR A 267 -10.73 -0.57 19.24
N GLU A 268 -9.80 0.36 19.43
CA GLU A 268 -9.72 1.57 18.62
C GLU A 268 -8.59 1.49 17.60
N ASN A 269 -8.85 1.99 16.38
CA ASN A 269 -7.85 2.25 15.35
C ASN A 269 -7.09 1.03 14.78
N ALA A 270 -7.67 -0.16 14.81
CA ALA A 270 -7.17 -1.26 13.99
C ALA A 270 -7.74 -1.10 12.56
N THR A 271 -6.96 -0.59 11.64
CA THR A 271 -7.44 -0.20 10.29
C THR A 271 -6.96 -1.10 9.18
N PHE A 272 -5.92 -1.89 9.43
CA PHE A 272 -5.44 -2.89 8.47
C PHE A 272 -4.84 -4.09 9.20
N PRO A 273 -4.81 -5.29 8.57
CA PRO A 273 -4.20 -6.47 9.15
C PRO A 273 -2.69 -6.31 9.19
N LEU A 274 -2.13 -6.30 10.39
CA LEU A 274 -0.71 -6.14 10.65
C LEU A 274 -0.29 -7.01 11.82
N ILE A 275 0.84 -7.72 11.68
CA ILE A 275 1.53 -8.33 12.82
C ILE A 275 2.94 -7.77 12.86
N VAL A 276 3.37 -7.25 14.01
CA VAL A 276 4.74 -6.81 14.25
C VAL A 276 5.36 -7.73 15.31
N ILE A 277 6.50 -8.30 14.98
CA ILE A 277 7.25 -9.24 15.85
C ILE A 277 8.55 -8.55 16.24
N ASP A 278 8.78 -8.43 17.56
CA ASP A 278 9.99 -7.88 18.18
C ASP A 278 10.41 -6.48 17.68
N ASP A 279 9.46 -5.70 17.13
CA ASP A 279 9.73 -4.40 16.47
C ASP A 279 10.68 -4.49 15.24
N GLU A 280 10.98 -5.68 14.75
CA GLU A 280 11.93 -5.93 13.66
C GLU A 280 11.24 -6.45 12.40
N ILE A 281 10.21 -7.30 12.55
CA ILE A 281 9.50 -7.93 11.43
C ILE A 281 8.06 -7.42 11.40
N ALA A 282 7.62 -6.92 10.26
CA ALA A 282 6.23 -6.49 10.05
C ALA A 282 5.58 -7.32 8.94
N TRP A 283 4.54 -8.07 9.31
CA TRP A 283 3.65 -8.76 8.37
C TRP A 283 2.44 -7.89 8.06
N TYR A 284 2.18 -7.66 6.78
CA TYR A 284 1.07 -6.83 6.32
C TYR A 284 0.18 -7.59 5.34
N GLY A 285 -1.14 -7.42 5.45
CA GLY A 285 -2.08 -8.03 4.52
C GLY A 285 -2.31 -9.52 4.74
N LEU A 286 -2.07 -10.01 5.94
CA LEU A 286 -2.19 -11.42 6.29
C LEU A 286 -3.61 -11.95 6.08
N PRO A 287 -3.76 -13.29 5.92
CA PRO A 287 -5.05 -13.97 5.83
C PRO A 287 -5.89 -13.88 7.13
N THR A 288 -5.54 -12.99 8.03
CA THR A 288 -6.24 -12.68 9.29
C THR A 288 -7.46 -11.77 9.10
N ALA A 289 -7.66 -11.18 7.93
CA ALA A 289 -8.83 -10.34 7.67
C ALA A 289 -9.39 -10.63 6.27
N THR A 290 -10.63 -11.03 6.21
CA THR A 290 -11.37 -11.04 4.95
C THR A 290 -11.89 -9.64 4.66
N TRP A 291 -11.30 -8.98 3.72
CA TRP A 291 -11.98 -7.92 3.02
C TRP A 291 -12.89 -8.58 1.98
N SER A 292 -14.16 -8.74 2.28
CA SER A 292 -15.14 -9.05 1.24
C SER A 292 -15.34 -7.81 0.39
N PHE A 293 -14.73 -7.77 -0.75
CA PHE A 293 -14.88 -6.71 -1.74
C PHE A 293 -15.91 -7.09 -2.81
#